data_5847c2119260da7cd139992932b858ce
#
_entry.id   5847c2119260da7cd139992932b858ce
#
_cell.length_a   1.000
_cell.length_b   1.000
_cell.length_c   1.000
_cell.angle_alpha   90.00
_cell.angle_beta   90.00
_cell.angle_gamma   90.00
#
_symmetry.space_group_name_H-M   'P 1'
#
loop_
_entity.id
_entity.type
_entity.pdbx_description
1 polymer ?
#
loop_
_entity_poly.entity_id
_entity_poly.type
_entity_poly.pdbx_seq_one_letter_code
_entity_poly.pdbx_strand_id
1 'polypeptide(L)'
;MHAQEQQKDKVSQLVLWGHWFTFFNMILAMLIATRYIATEGWPETLLGQGYLLTNLVGHFAFLGFAVYLLTLFPVTLLLPFSRILRGYAAVVATLGQSALLFDTLVFDHYRLHLNPFVLDVAASDLLALLNTPLLVAGPLLLFALQLVLANGLWKRLHRVRRRKLGTKVVGTLMTCFFATHFVHVWADATVYRPITQQDDMFPLHYPATAKSFMTRQGLVDEDSLAKAERSAAPTRQLRYPLSAMQCHPSTTPNILLVAVDAWRADMVDQQTMPKLLELAQSSHWFPRHFSGGNQYQSGLYSLLYGMLPAYEVSLNADKKTPVLIDQLAEQGYDFSLFGDPNLPNSRSVSAMLAPFHVAPLQDENNPAQQDSSTTDEVLDLLANANGPQFALVTYHAPAYYSTPVGSVGIPSVQADPKLNYAERVLYNQYRQSLHFLDGELNRLLSGVSDDTLVILTGTHGQVFTTDASVQRNFSAGATQVPMLIRFPGDGAWTATHQTSHYGLVGSLMTRLMGCENPTSDYSLGDNLYQPPVKPFLVMGSDRNFAIRTNKSITVIDKHGEYRVYSPEYKRRRDAGLDVQVLLGVMEEGRRFLAR
;
A
#
# COMPACT_ATOMS: atom_id res chain seq x y z
N MET A 1 25.60 60.14 10.66
CA MET A 1 24.53 60.04 9.64
C MET A 1 25.05 59.41 8.32
N HIS A 2 26.08 59.95 7.65
CA HIS A 2 26.55 59.41 6.37
C HIS A 2 26.99 57.93 6.38
N ALA A 3 27.61 57.40 7.42
CA ALA A 3 28.03 56.01 7.49
C ALA A 3 26.83 55.04 7.58
N GLN A 4 25.78 55.43 8.32
CA GLN A 4 24.55 54.60 8.45
C GLN A 4 23.72 54.60 7.14
N GLU A 5 23.69 55.72 6.41
CA GLU A 5 23.02 55.79 5.11
C GLU A 5 23.75 54.94 4.06
N GLN A 6 25.09 54.98 4.02
CA GLN A 6 25.90 54.14 3.13
C GLN A 6 25.73 52.63 3.45
N GLN A 7 25.59 52.28 4.71
CA GLN A 7 25.34 50.89 5.14
C GLN A 7 23.93 50.40 4.74
N LYS A 8 22.89 51.23 4.92
CA LYS A 8 21.53 50.93 4.45
C LYS A 8 21.48 50.74 2.92
N ASP A 9 22.17 51.57 2.16
CA ASP A 9 22.22 51.46 0.70
C ASP A 9 22.90 50.14 0.25
N LYS A 10 23.97 49.72 0.93
CA LYS A 10 24.67 48.45 0.65
C LYS A 10 23.76 47.25 0.94
N VAL A 11 23.10 47.21 2.10
CA VAL A 11 22.17 46.13 2.47
C VAL A 11 21.00 46.06 1.48
N SER A 12 20.43 47.20 1.09
CA SER A 12 19.33 47.26 0.09
C SER A 12 19.78 46.70 -1.27
N GLN A 13 21.01 47.00 -1.70
CA GLN A 13 21.56 46.43 -2.94
C GLN A 13 21.77 44.92 -2.85
N LEU A 14 22.26 44.43 -1.71
CA LEU A 14 22.47 42.99 -1.49
C LEU A 14 21.14 42.22 -1.41
N VAL A 15 20.14 42.78 -0.77
CA VAL A 15 18.78 42.21 -0.74
C VAL A 15 18.18 42.12 -2.15
N LEU A 16 18.27 43.23 -2.91
CA LEU A 16 17.80 43.24 -4.32
C LEU A 16 18.57 42.23 -5.18
N TRP A 17 19.88 42.12 -5.01
CA TRP A 17 20.70 41.10 -5.68
C TRP A 17 20.25 39.69 -5.28
N GLY A 18 20.05 39.43 -3.98
CA GLY A 18 19.58 38.16 -3.43
C GLY A 18 18.26 37.70 -4.03
N HIS A 19 17.29 38.60 -4.14
CA HIS A 19 16.01 38.29 -4.78
C HIS A 19 16.14 37.84 -6.23
N TRP A 20 16.96 38.53 -7.03
CA TRP A 20 17.18 38.15 -8.43
C TRP A 20 18.05 36.89 -8.57
N PHE A 21 19.02 36.69 -7.69
CA PHE A 21 19.79 35.46 -7.66
C PHE A 21 18.89 34.27 -7.35
N THR A 22 17.99 34.40 -6.36
CA THR A 22 16.99 33.39 -6.01
C THR A 22 16.03 33.13 -7.16
N PHE A 23 15.53 34.16 -7.83
CA PHE A 23 14.63 34.01 -8.97
C PHE A 23 15.27 33.20 -10.12
N PHE A 24 16.54 33.44 -10.47
CA PHE A 24 17.20 32.63 -11.47
C PHE A 24 17.43 31.18 -11.00
N ASN A 25 17.66 30.98 -9.71
CA ASN A 25 17.76 29.65 -9.13
C ASN A 25 16.40 28.91 -9.10
N MET A 26 15.29 29.62 -8.91
CA MET A 26 13.95 29.03 -9.09
C MET A 26 13.76 28.53 -10.52
N ILE A 27 14.14 29.30 -11.53
CA ILE A 27 14.07 28.86 -12.94
C ILE A 27 14.95 27.62 -13.16
N LEU A 28 16.16 27.59 -12.61
CA LEU A 28 17.05 26.44 -12.73
C LEU A 28 16.45 25.20 -12.04
N ALA A 29 15.85 25.38 -10.86
CA ALA A 29 15.15 24.30 -10.16
C ALA A 29 13.98 23.75 -10.99
N MET A 30 13.16 24.62 -11.60
CA MET A 30 12.09 24.23 -12.52
C MET A 30 12.61 23.45 -13.72
N LEU A 31 13.75 23.84 -14.28
CA LEU A 31 14.39 23.10 -15.38
C LEU A 31 14.86 21.70 -14.94
N ILE A 32 15.47 21.57 -13.76
CA ILE A 32 15.83 20.25 -13.22
C ILE A 32 14.58 19.42 -12.95
N ALA A 33 13.54 20.04 -12.41
CA ALA A 33 12.28 19.38 -12.06
C ALA A 33 11.48 18.87 -13.28
N THR A 34 11.77 19.31 -14.50
CA THR A 34 11.17 18.72 -15.71
C THR A 34 11.49 17.22 -15.85
N ARG A 35 12.54 16.73 -15.17
CA ARG A 35 12.86 15.30 -15.12
C ARG A 35 11.77 14.48 -14.42
N TYR A 36 11.10 15.01 -13.39
CA TYR A 36 9.96 14.35 -12.78
C TYR A 36 8.81 14.17 -13.78
N ILE A 37 8.55 15.19 -14.60
CA ILE A 37 7.53 15.12 -15.66
C ILE A 37 7.92 14.08 -16.72
N ALA A 38 9.21 13.99 -17.07
CA ALA A 38 9.68 12.97 -18.01
C ALA A 38 9.52 11.53 -17.45
N THR A 39 9.64 11.39 -16.12
CA THR A 39 9.52 10.11 -15.41
C THR A 39 8.05 9.69 -15.20
N GLU A 40 7.15 10.60 -14.80
CA GLU A 40 5.74 10.29 -14.52
C GLU A 40 4.84 10.43 -15.77
N GLY A 41 5.26 11.21 -16.75
CA GLY A 41 4.48 11.53 -17.93
C GLY A 41 3.60 12.79 -17.77
N TRP A 42 2.93 13.15 -18.86
CA TRP A 42 2.00 14.28 -18.89
C TRP A 42 0.59 13.81 -18.52
N PRO A 43 -0.17 14.61 -17.72
CA PRO A 43 -1.57 14.33 -17.47
C PRO A 43 -2.39 14.27 -18.76
N GLU A 44 -3.38 13.39 -18.82
CA GLU A 44 -4.22 13.20 -20.01
C GLU A 44 -5.12 14.39 -20.33
N THR A 45 -5.50 15.17 -19.31
CA THR A 45 -6.45 16.29 -19.47
C THR A 45 -5.75 17.64 -19.55
N LEU A 46 -6.30 18.56 -20.35
CA LEU A 46 -5.78 19.94 -20.46
C LEU A 46 -5.77 20.67 -19.11
N LEU A 47 -6.76 20.41 -18.25
CA LEU A 47 -6.80 20.99 -16.91
C LEU A 47 -5.68 20.43 -16.03
N GLY A 48 -5.42 19.12 -16.08
CA GLY A 48 -4.29 18.48 -15.40
C GLY A 48 -2.95 19.02 -15.87
N GLN A 49 -2.78 19.23 -17.18
CA GLN A 49 -1.56 19.83 -17.76
C GLN A 49 -1.38 21.30 -17.31
N GLY A 50 -2.46 22.09 -17.33
CA GLY A 50 -2.45 23.45 -16.83
C GLY A 50 -2.10 23.55 -15.34
N TYR A 51 -2.67 22.64 -14.54
CA TYR A 51 -2.34 22.51 -13.13
C TYR A 51 -0.86 22.16 -12.94
N LEU A 52 -0.33 21.15 -13.65
CA LEU A 52 1.06 20.73 -13.58
C LEU A 52 2.04 21.88 -13.82
N LEU A 53 1.83 22.66 -14.88
CA LEU A 53 2.68 23.80 -15.21
C LEU A 53 2.59 24.91 -14.16
N THR A 54 1.38 25.17 -13.66
CA THR A 54 1.16 26.20 -12.62
C THR A 54 1.78 25.75 -11.30
N ASN A 55 1.65 24.45 -10.97
CA ASN A 55 2.25 23.84 -9.78
C ASN A 55 3.78 23.85 -9.84
N LEU A 56 4.37 23.47 -10.98
CA LEU A 56 5.82 23.58 -11.19
C LEU A 56 6.34 24.98 -10.85
N VAL A 57 5.65 26.02 -11.35
CA VAL A 57 6.06 27.41 -11.09
C VAL A 57 5.81 27.79 -9.62
N GLY A 58 4.62 27.56 -9.09
CA GLY A 58 4.23 27.96 -7.74
C GLY A 58 5.04 27.25 -6.66
N HIS A 59 5.22 25.94 -6.78
CA HIS A 59 5.92 25.12 -5.80
C HIS A 59 7.42 25.45 -5.73
N PHE A 60 8.11 25.48 -6.88
CA PHE A 60 9.56 25.80 -6.90
C PHE A 60 9.84 27.27 -6.59
N ALA A 61 8.89 28.17 -6.86
CA ALA A 61 8.97 29.55 -6.37
C ALA A 61 8.91 29.61 -4.84
N PHE A 62 7.98 28.87 -4.22
CA PHE A 62 7.87 28.76 -2.78
C PHE A 62 9.14 28.16 -2.15
N LEU A 63 9.63 27.01 -2.65
CA LEU A 63 10.85 26.38 -2.14
C LEU A 63 12.06 27.32 -2.26
N GLY A 64 12.26 27.97 -3.41
CA GLY A 64 13.34 28.90 -3.60
C GLY A 64 13.25 30.11 -2.65
N PHE A 65 12.04 30.63 -2.43
CA PHE A 65 11.80 31.70 -1.46
C PHE A 65 12.08 31.25 -0.02
N ALA A 66 11.66 30.04 0.37
CA ALA A 66 11.92 29.47 1.68
C ALA A 66 13.43 29.32 1.93
N VAL A 67 14.18 28.80 0.97
CA VAL A 67 15.65 28.69 1.05
C VAL A 67 16.29 30.07 1.17
N TYR A 68 15.85 31.05 0.38
CA TYR A 68 16.33 32.42 0.48
C TYR A 68 16.08 33.00 1.88
N LEU A 69 14.87 32.88 2.39
CA LEU A 69 14.46 33.45 3.68
C LEU A 69 15.24 32.82 4.85
N LEU A 70 15.49 31.52 4.80
CA LEU A 70 16.15 30.78 5.87
C LEU A 70 17.69 30.88 5.83
N THR A 71 18.27 31.09 4.65
CA THR A 71 19.74 31.03 4.49
C THR A 71 20.36 32.38 4.08
N LEU A 72 20.00 32.91 2.92
CA LEU A 72 20.64 34.11 2.38
C LEU A 72 20.23 35.40 3.08
N PHE A 73 18.93 35.54 3.39
CA PHE A 73 18.41 36.77 3.97
C PHE A 73 19.02 37.08 5.36
N PRO A 74 19.12 36.14 6.33
CA PRO A 74 19.77 36.38 7.60
C PRO A 74 21.26 36.72 7.46
N VAL A 75 21.95 35.98 6.57
CA VAL A 75 23.38 36.23 6.33
C VAL A 75 23.61 37.62 5.67
N THR A 76 22.68 38.07 4.82
CA THR A 76 22.75 39.42 4.22
C THR A 76 22.67 40.52 5.27
N LEU A 77 21.90 40.31 6.35
CA LEU A 77 21.76 41.28 7.44
C LEU A 77 22.97 41.25 8.40
N LEU A 78 23.51 40.05 8.67
CA LEU A 78 24.61 39.86 9.61
C LEU A 78 25.98 40.19 8.99
N LEU A 79 26.19 39.86 7.73
CA LEU A 79 27.47 39.97 7.02
C LEU A 79 27.30 40.69 5.67
N PRO A 80 27.15 42.03 5.66
CA PRO A 80 26.89 42.81 4.42
C PRO A 80 28.11 42.98 3.53
N PHE A 81 28.89 41.92 3.32
CA PHE A 81 30.07 41.90 2.46
C PHE A 81 29.76 41.21 1.13
N SER A 82 29.69 41.97 0.05
CA SER A 82 29.22 41.48 -1.25
C SER A 82 30.01 40.28 -1.81
N ARG A 83 31.31 40.17 -1.57
CA ARG A 83 32.14 39.05 -2.04
C ARG A 83 31.82 37.77 -1.24
N ILE A 84 31.74 37.88 0.07
CA ILE A 84 31.46 36.76 0.97
C ILE A 84 30.04 36.24 0.68
N LEU A 85 29.05 37.14 0.63
CA LEU A 85 27.64 36.76 0.39
C LEU A 85 27.46 36.06 -0.97
N ARG A 86 28.14 36.53 -2.03
CA ARG A 86 28.06 35.89 -3.36
C ARG A 86 28.68 34.49 -3.37
N GLY A 87 29.83 34.31 -2.69
CA GLY A 87 30.43 32.99 -2.52
C GLY A 87 29.52 32.03 -1.71
N TYR A 88 29.02 32.51 -0.57
CA TYR A 88 28.10 31.76 0.27
C TYR A 88 26.83 31.36 -0.50
N ALA A 89 26.19 32.31 -1.19
CA ALA A 89 25.01 32.05 -1.99
C ALA A 89 25.26 31.03 -3.11
N ALA A 90 26.43 31.08 -3.77
CA ALA A 90 26.81 30.10 -4.78
C ALA A 90 26.92 28.68 -4.18
N VAL A 91 27.53 28.56 -2.99
CA VAL A 91 27.63 27.26 -2.29
C VAL A 91 26.23 26.72 -1.89
N VAL A 92 25.41 27.56 -1.23
CA VAL A 92 24.05 27.16 -0.81
C VAL A 92 23.19 26.74 -2.01
N ALA A 93 23.22 27.55 -3.10
CA ALA A 93 22.46 27.23 -4.30
C ALA A 93 22.97 25.95 -4.98
N THR A 94 24.31 25.74 -5.01
CA THR A 94 24.86 24.49 -5.55
C THR A 94 24.41 23.27 -4.74
N LEU A 95 24.46 23.34 -3.42
CA LEU A 95 24.01 22.24 -2.56
C LEU A 95 22.51 21.94 -2.78
N GLY A 96 21.66 22.97 -2.81
CA GLY A 96 20.22 22.79 -3.04
C GLY A 96 19.90 22.22 -4.43
N GLN A 97 20.54 22.73 -5.48
CA GLN A 97 20.34 22.25 -6.86
C GLN A 97 20.92 20.84 -7.06
N SER A 98 22.04 20.51 -6.39
CA SER A 98 22.63 19.17 -6.43
C SER A 98 21.75 18.16 -5.69
N ALA A 99 21.17 18.55 -4.54
CA ALA A 99 20.21 17.72 -3.83
C ALA A 99 18.96 17.47 -4.68
N LEU A 100 18.44 18.51 -5.35
CA LEU A 100 17.30 18.37 -6.27
C LEU A 100 17.65 17.46 -7.46
N LEU A 101 18.83 17.60 -8.06
CA LEU A 101 19.29 16.75 -9.14
C LEU A 101 19.42 15.29 -8.69
N PHE A 102 19.96 15.05 -7.50
CA PHE A 102 20.06 13.72 -6.91
C PHE A 102 18.66 13.14 -6.65
N ASP A 103 17.74 13.96 -6.11
CA ASP A 103 16.35 13.55 -5.89
C ASP A 103 15.67 13.12 -7.20
N THR A 104 15.91 13.82 -8.32
CA THR A 104 15.34 13.38 -9.62
C THR A 104 15.85 12.02 -10.07
N LEU A 105 17.09 11.64 -9.75
CA LEU A 105 17.67 10.34 -10.08
C LEU A 105 17.08 9.24 -9.19
N VAL A 106 16.94 9.54 -7.90
CA VAL A 106 16.31 8.65 -6.93
C VAL A 106 14.83 8.43 -7.29
N PHE A 107 14.12 9.49 -7.62
CA PHE A 107 12.73 9.42 -8.03
C PHE A 107 12.54 8.61 -9.34
N ASP A 108 13.44 8.77 -10.29
CA ASP A 108 13.42 7.99 -11.54
C ASP A 108 13.55 6.48 -11.27
N HIS A 109 14.41 6.12 -10.30
CA HIS A 109 14.70 4.72 -9.98
C HIS A 109 13.68 4.12 -8.98
N TYR A 110 13.34 4.85 -7.91
CA TYR A 110 12.54 4.34 -6.79
C TYR A 110 11.10 4.87 -6.74
N ARG A 111 10.76 5.93 -7.50
CA ARG A 111 9.47 6.66 -7.42
C ARG A 111 9.18 7.21 -6.03
N LEU A 112 10.22 7.53 -5.29
CA LEU A 112 10.20 8.13 -3.97
C LEU A 112 11.16 9.31 -3.94
N HIS A 113 10.78 10.37 -3.21
CA HIS A 113 11.65 11.50 -2.96
C HIS A 113 12.63 11.24 -1.83
N LEU A 114 13.72 12.00 -1.80
CA LEU A 114 14.72 11.97 -0.73
C LEU A 114 14.05 12.27 0.62
N ASN A 115 14.05 11.27 1.47
CA ASN A 115 13.71 11.36 2.87
C ASN A 115 14.73 10.52 3.67
N PRO A 116 14.77 10.55 5.00
CA PRO A 116 15.71 9.77 5.79
C PRO A 116 15.70 8.27 5.46
N PHE A 117 14.54 7.74 5.16
CA PHE A 117 14.33 6.36 4.74
C PHE A 117 15.00 6.05 3.39
N VAL A 118 14.76 6.89 2.39
CA VAL A 118 15.33 6.71 1.04
C VAL A 118 16.84 6.98 1.04
N LEU A 119 17.34 7.85 1.93
CA LEU A 119 18.77 8.06 2.10
C LEU A 119 19.49 6.82 2.61
N ASP A 120 18.90 6.05 3.54
CA ASP A 120 19.44 4.77 4.00
C ASP A 120 19.46 3.74 2.86
N VAL A 121 18.41 3.72 2.03
CA VAL A 121 18.33 2.87 0.83
C VAL A 121 19.37 3.27 -0.20
N ALA A 122 19.41 4.56 -0.56
CA ALA A 122 20.34 5.07 -1.56
C ALA A 122 21.81 4.99 -1.13
N ALA A 123 22.09 5.01 0.19
CA ALA A 123 23.45 4.89 0.71
C ALA A 123 24.06 3.50 0.46
N SER A 124 23.25 2.44 0.46
CA SER A 124 23.72 1.08 0.15
C SER A 124 24.02 0.88 -1.34
N ASP A 125 23.29 1.58 -2.22
CA ASP A 125 23.48 1.57 -3.67
C ASP A 125 24.31 2.75 -4.18
N LEU A 126 24.86 3.56 -3.26
CA LEU A 126 25.59 4.77 -3.59
C LEU A 126 26.74 4.53 -4.58
N LEU A 127 27.41 3.38 -4.49
CA LEU A 127 28.48 2.99 -5.43
C LEU A 127 27.94 2.77 -6.86
N ALA A 128 26.73 2.23 -7.01
CA ALA A 128 26.08 2.07 -8.31
C ALA A 128 25.60 3.42 -8.85
N LEU A 129 25.07 4.28 -8.00
CA LEU A 129 24.66 5.64 -8.35
C LEU A 129 25.85 6.56 -8.68
N LEU A 130 26.99 6.40 -7.99
CA LEU A 130 28.24 7.17 -8.27
C LEU A 130 28.85 6.84 -9.64
N ASN A 131 28.51 5.70 -10.24
CA ASN A 131 28.87 5.40 -11.62
C ASN A 131 28.10 6.24 -12.66
N THR A 132 27.13 7.04 -12.23
CA THR A 132 26.41 7.96 -13.12
C THR A 132 27.24 9.24 -13.30
N PRO A 133 27.74 9.55 -14.50
CA PRO A 133 28.57 10.74 -14.73
C PRO A 133 27.92 12.06 -14.28
N LEU A 134 26.61 12.12 -14.30
CA LEU A 134 25.81 13.26 -13.90
C LEU A 134 25.95 13.59 -12.40
N LEU A 135 26.13 12.59 -11.53
CA LEU A 135 26.30 12.78 -10.08
C LEU A 135 27.67 13.38 -9.72
N VAL A 136 28.68 13.12 -10.52
CA VAL A 136 30.04 13.67 -10.27
C VAL A 136 30.22 15.02 -10.98
N ALA A 137 29.86 15.08 -12.25
CA ALA A 137 30.04 16.31 -13.06
C ALA A 137 28.95 17.36 -12.76
N GLY A 138 27.72 16.94 -12.42
CA GLY A 138 26.58 17.83 -12.18
C GLY A 138 26.86 18.90 -11.12
N PRO A 139 27.26 18.56 -9.90
CA PRO A 139 27.58 19.52 -8.84
C PRO A 139 28.71 20.51 -9.22
N LEU A 140 29.72 20.05 -9.94
CA LEU A 140 30.83 20.91 -10.39
C LEU A 140 30.34 21.93 -11.44
N LEU A 141 29.54 21.49 -12.41
CA LEU A 141 28.95 22.36 -13.42
C LEU A 141 27.96 23.35 -12.79
N LEU A 142 27.13 22.89 -11.84
CA LEU A 142 26.23 23.74 -11.07
C LEU A 142 27.01 24.79 -10.30
N PHE A 143 28.11 24.44 -9.62
CA PHE A 143 28.93 25.39 -8.88
C PHE A 143 29.54 26.46 -9.80
N ALA A 144 30.12 26.06 -10.93
CA ALA A 144 30.64 26.98 -11.92
C ALA A 144 29.55 27.93 -12.44
N LEU A 145 28.35 27.39 -12.76
CA LEU A 145 27.19 28.17 -13.17
C LEU A 145 26.77 29.18 -12.09
N GLN A 146 26.69 28.75 -10.81
CA GLN A 146 26.31 29.62 -9.70
C GLN A 146 27.30 30.77 -9.51
N LEU A 147 28.60 30.54 -9.65
CA LEU A 147 29.61 31.59 -9.58
C LEU A 147 29.46 32.60 -10.72
N VAL A 148 29.23 32.12 -11.93
CA VAL A 148 28.97 32.98 -13.10
C VAL A 148 27.70 33.80 -12.90
N LEU A 149 26.63 33.18 -12.46
CA LEU A 149 25.35 33.83 -12.19
C LEU A 149 25.46 34.87 -11.08
N ALA A 150 26.07 34.53 -9.94
CA ALA A 150 26.25 35.43 -8.81
C ALA A 150 27.03 36.69 -9.19
N ASN A 151 28.15 36.53 -9.92
CA ASN A 151 28.97 37.64 -10.34
C ASN A 151 28.35 38.43 -11.51
N GLY A 152 27.73 37.75 -12.46
CA GLY A 152 27.07 38.37 -13.62
C GLY A 152 25.92 39.29 -13.21
N LEU A 153 25.07 38.80 -12.26
CA LEU A 153 23.95 39.57 -11.70
C LEU A 153 24.44 40.79 -10.92
N TRP A 154 25.50 40.64 -10.12
CA TRP A 154 26.07 41.77 -9.38
C TRP A 154 26.55 42.89 -10.33
N LYS A 155 27.23 42.55 -11.41
CA LYS A 155 27.68 43.50 -12.41
C LYS A 155 26.54 44.20 -13.16
N ARG A 156 25.38 43.56 -13.30
CA ARG A 156 24.22 44.04 -14.06
C ARG A 156 23.06 44.57 -13.19
N LEU A 157 23.25 44.66 -11.87
CA LEU A 157 22.20 44.99 -10.91
C LEU A 157 21.49 46.32 -11.21
N HIS A 158 22.24 47.34 -11.63
CA HIS A 158 21.65 48.62 -12.00
C HIS A 158 20.67 48.56 -13.20
N ARG A 159 20.92 47.67 -14.17
CA ARG A 159 20.04 47.47 -15.32
C ARG A 159 18.74 46.81 -14.90
N VAL A 160 18.83 45.84 -13.99
CA VAL A 160 17.67 45.10 -13.47
C VAL A 160 16.78 46.00 -12.61
N ARG A 161 17.37 46.86 -11.77
CA ARG A 161 16.67 47.83 -10.94
C ARG A 161 15.82 48.81 -11.78
N ARG A 162 16.35 49.27 -12.92
CA ARG A 162 15.62 50.22 -13.81
C ARG A 162 14.36 49.66 -14.45
N ARG A 163 14.27 48.34 -14.64
CA ARG A 163 13.13 47.69 -15.33
C ARG A 163 11.88 47.54 -14.47
N LYS A 164 11.94 47.76 -13.15
CA LYS A 164 10.80 47.62 -12.18
C LYS A 164 9.96 46.34 -12.33
N LEU A 165 10.60 45.24 -12.82
CA LEU A 165 9.90 43.97 -13.09
C LEU A 165 9.64 43.13 -11.84
N GLY A 166 10.30 43.42 -10.70
CA GLY A 166 10.26 42.60 -9.50
C GLY A 166 8.82 42.38 -8.96
N THR A 167 8.01 43.45 -8.89
CA THR A 167 6.61 43.34 -8.39
C THR A 167 5.75 42.46 -9.29
N LYS A 168 5.93 42.55 -10.62
CA LYS A 168 5.17 41.71 -11.56
C LYS A 168 5.56 40.24 -11.42
N VAL A 169 6.87 39.95 -11.32
CA VAL A 169 7.38 38.60 -11.12
C VAL A 169 6.84 38.01 -9.82
N VAL A 170 6.98 38.72 -8.70
CA VAL A 170 6.46 38.24 -7.41
C VAL A 170 4.94 38.02 -7.47
N GLY A 171 4.20 38.96 -8.08
CA GLY A 171 2.75 38.80 -8.24
C GLY A 171 2.38 37.52 -9.03
N THR A 172 3.08 37.26 -10.15
CA THR A 172 2.83 36.03 -10.93
C THR A 172 3.16 34.76 -10.14
N LEU A 173 4.32 34.70 -9.45
CA LEU A 173 4.72 33.54 -8.66
C LEU A 173 3.74 33.27 -7.51
N MET A 174 3.30 34.30 -6.81
CA MET A 174 2.27 34.20 -5.74
C MET A 174 0.92 33.73 -6.30
N THR A 175 0.50 34.26 -7.44
CA THR A 175 -0.74 33.82 -8.09
C THR A 175 -0.66 32.34 -8.46
N CYS A 176 0.43 31.88 -9.04
CA CYS A 176 0.64 30.45 -9.33
C CYS A 176 0.58 29.59 -8.06
N PHE A 177 1.26 30.02 -6.99
CA PHE A 177 1.27 29.30 -5.72
C PHE A 177 -0.14 29.16 -5.13
N PHE A 178 -0.89 30.25 -5.00
CA PHE A 178 -2.24 30.17 -4.44
C PHE A 178 -3.22 29.44 -5.38
N ALA A 179 -3.12 29.67 -6.69
CA ALA A 179 -3.98 29.00 -7.65
C ALA A 179 -3.86 27.46 -7.57
N THR A 180 -2.64 26.94 -7.42
CA THR A 180 -2.45 25.47 -7.27
C THR A 180 -3.11 24.93 -6.02
N HIS A 181 -2.99 25.61 -4.88
CA HIS A 181 -3.63 25.16 -3.65
C HIS A 181 -5.15 25.21 -3.73
N PHE A 182 -5.74 26.26 -4.32
CA PHE A 182 -7.20 26.35 -4.49
C PHE A 182 -7.74 25.31 -5.47
N VAL A 183 -7.06 25.13 -6.59
CA VAL A 183 -7.46 24.11 -7.57
C VAL A 183 -7.32 22.71 -6.98
N HIS A 184 -6.28 22.47 -6.18
CA HIS A 184 -6.08 21.19 -5.51
C HIS A 184 -7.19 20.89 -4.47
N VAL A 185 -7.58 21.87 -3.64
CA VAL A 185 -8.70 21.73 -2.69
C VAL A 185 -9.98 21.28 -3.41
N TRP A 186 -10.27 21.90 -4.56
CA TRP A 186 -11.41 21.50 -5.38
C TRP A 186 -11.23 20.07 -5.94
N ALA A 187 -10.05 19.76 -6.48
CA ALA A 187 -9.77 18.45 -7.07
C ALA A 187 -9.81 17.32 -6.03
N ASP A 188 -9.28 17.56 -4.83
CA ASP A 188 -9.35 16.63 -3.70
C ASP A 188 -10.80 16.37 -3.27
N ALA A 189 -11.60 17.44 -3.14
CA ALA A 189 -13.00 17.35 -2.75
C ALA A 189 -13.88 16.63 -3.79
N THR A 190 -13.54 16.72 -5.08
CA THR A 190 -14.29 16.11 -6.19
C THR A 190 -13.65 14.81 -6.71
N VAL A 191 -12.56 14.35 -6.08
CA VAL A 191 -11.77 13.18 -6.53
C VAL A 191 -11.33 13.31 -7.99
N TYR A 192 -10.96 14.54 -8.41
CA TYR A 192 -10.50 14.78 -9.78
C TYR A 192 -9.04 14.32 -9.95
N ARG A 193 -8.87 13.07 -10.33
CA ARG A 193 -7.59 12.37 -10.41
C ARG A 193 -6.51 13.02 -11.27
N PRO A 194 -6.80 13.59 -12.45
CA PRO A 194 -5.74 14.20 -13.26
C PRO A 194 -4.95 15.29 -12.53
N ILE A 195 -5.44 15.77 -11.38
CA ILE A 195 -4.74 16.70 -10.49
C ILE A 195 -4.20 15.99 -9.26
N THR A 196 -5.03 15.22 -8.53
CA THR A 196 -4.61 14.59 -7.26
C THR A 196 -3.52 13.52 -7.43
N GLN A 197 -3.38 12.95 -8.62
CA GLN A 197 -2.28 12.04 -8.95
C GLN A 197 -0.90 12.72 -9.02
N GLN A 198 -0.84 14.03 -9.06
CA GLN A 198 0.40 14.80 -9.12
C GLN A 198 0.93 15.17 -7.73
N ASP A 199 0.27 14.74 -6.65
CA ASP A 199 0.60 15.13 -5.27
C ASP A 199 2.02 14.72 -4.87
N ASP A 200 2.45 13.54 -5.32
CA ASP A 200 3.78 12.99 -5.03
C ASP A 200 4.81 13.24 -6.15
N MET A 201 4.49 14.09 -7.15
CA MET A 201 5.38 14.32 -8.29
C MET A 201 6.58 15.19 -7.94
N PHE A 202 6.45 16.14 -7.02
CA PHE A 202 7.52 17.07 -6.65
C PHE A 202 7.96 16.91 -5.20
N PRO A 203 9.26 17.05 -4.89
CA PRO A 203 9.76 16.89 -3.53
C PRO A 203 9.18 17.96 -2.60
N LEU A 204 8.86 17.55 -1.34
CA LEU A 204 8.29 18.43 -0.33
C LEU A 204 6.97 19.10 -0.74
N HIS A 205 6.23 18.49 -1.66
CA HIS A 205 4.93 18.99 -2.09
C HIS A 205 3.83 18.48 -1.15
N TYR A 206 3.21 19.40 -0.42
CA TYR A 206 2.10 19.14 0.49
C TYR A 206 0.92 20.04 0.09
N PRO A 207 0.10 19.61 -0.86
CA PRO A 207 -1.02 20.42 -1.32
C PRO A 207 -2.08 20.56 -0.24
N ALA A 208 -2.82 21.67 -0.26
CA ALA A 208 -3.91 21.88 0.67
C ALA A 208 -5.06 20.92 0.34
N THR A 209 -5.62 20.27 1.38
CA THR A 209 -6.76 19.37 1.28
C THR A 209 -7.92 19.88 2.14
N ALA A 210 -9.16 19.68 1.70
CA ALA A 210 -10.34 20.05 2.47
C ALA A 210 -11.45 18.98 2.45
N LYS A 211 -11.15 17.77 1.97
CA LYS A 211 -12.13 16.68 1.83
C LYS A 211 -12.93 16.44 3.11
N SER A 212 -12.24 16.21 4.23
CA SER A 212 -12.88 15.97 5.53
C SER A 212 -13.66 17.18 6.08
N PHE A 213 -13.27 18.40 5.73
CA PHE A 213 -14.03 19.61 6.08
C PHE A 213 -15.30 19.71 5.22
N MET A 214 -15.19 19.53 3.91
CA MET A 214 -16.30 19.65 2.96
C MET A 214 -17.34 18.56 3.18
N THR A 215 -16.93 17.32 3.47
CA THR A 215 -17.85 16.23 3.82
C THR A 215 -18.61 16.54 5.13
N ARG A 216 -17.91 17.00 6.18
CA ARG A 216 -18.58 17.39 7.45
C ARG A 216 -19.56 18.54 7.32
N GLN A 217 -19.35 19.44 6.35
CA GLN A 217 -20.25 20.57 6.07
C GLN A 217 -21.37 20.21 5.07
N GLY A 218 -21.45 18.96 4.63
CA GLY A 218 -22.45 18.52 3.64
C GLY A 218 -22.28 19.13 2.25
N LEU A 219 -21.09 19.69 1.96
CA LEU A 219 -20.78 20.30 0.65
C LEU A 219 -20.42 19.25 -0.40
N VAL A 220 -20.10 18.05 0.03
CA VAL A 220 -19.78 16.90 -0.82
C VAL A 220 -20.48 15.68 -0.24
N ASP A 221 -21.24 15.00 -1.09
CA ASP A 221 -21.98 13.79 -0.74
C ASP A 221 -21.04 12.57 -0.69
N GLU A 222 -21.11 11.79 0.41
CA GLU A 222 -20.25 10.61 0.61
C GLU A 222 -20.48 9.53 -0.45
N ASP A 223 -21.72 9.33 -0.89
CA ASP A 223 -22.05 8.37 -1.93
C ASP A 223 -21.50 8.77 -3.30
N SER A 224 -21.55 10.06 -3.61
CA SER A 224 -20.94 10.64 -4.83
C SER A 224 -19.43 10.52 -4.81
N LEU A 225 -18.78 10.72 -3.66
CA LEU A 225 -17.34 10.50 -3.48
C LEU A 225 -16.97 9.02 -3.68
N ALA A 226 -17.70 8.13 -3.03
CA ALA A 226 -17.48 6.69 -3.17
C ALA A 226 -17.68 6.20 -4.61
N LYS A 227 -18.63 6.79 -5.35
CA LYS A 227 -18.87 6.51 -6.77
C LYS A 227 -17.75 7.06 -7.65
N ALA A 228 -17.29 8.29 -7.40
CA ALA A 228 -16.18 8.90 -8.12
C ALA A 228 -14.87 8.14 -7.88
N GLU A 229 -14.61 7.72 -6.64
CA GLU A 229 -13.48 6.87 -6.29
C GLU A 229 -13.53 5.50 -6.99
N ARG A 230 -14.71 4.91 -7.14
CA ARG A 230 -14.93 3.67 -7.90
C ARG A 230 -14.71 3.82 -9.40
N SER A 231 -15.09 4.95 -9.97
CA SER A 231 -15.02 5.21 -11.42
C SER A 231 -13.64 5.69 -11.89
N ALA A 232 -12.73 5.95 -10.96
CA ALA A 232 -11.45 6.51 -11.29
C ALA A 232 -10.53 5.46 -11.94
N ALA A 233 -9.96 5.79 -13.10
CA ALA A 233 -9.01 4.92 -13.81
C ALA A 233 -7.71 4.68 -13.00
N PRO A 234 -7.07 3.51 -13.13
CA PRO A 234 -5.81 3.23 -12.47
C PRO A 234 -4.70 4.13 -13.02
N THR A 235 -3.78 4.49 -12.14
CA THR A 235 -2.62 5.31 -12.49
C THR A 235 -1.58 4.58 -13.33
N ARG A 236 -1.64 3.24 -13.38
CA ARG A 236 -0.63 2.40 -14.05
C ARG A 236 -1.29 1.20 -14.69
N GLN A 237 -0.98 0.97 -15.95
CA GLN A 237 -1.39 -0.25 -16.65
C GLN A 237 -0.69 -1.46 -16.01
N LEU A 238 -1.44 -2.55 -15.84
CA LEU A 238 -0.92 -3.81 -15.35
C LEU A 238 -0.72 -4.80 -16.47
N ARG A 239 0.39 -5.51 -16.39
CA ARG A 239 0.65 -6.72 -17.18
C ARG A 239 0.40 -7.92 -16.26
N TYR A 240 -0.82 -8.41 -16.24
CA TYR A 240 -1.23 -9.53 -15.39
C TYR A 240 -2.19 -10.45 -16.16
N PRO A 241 -1.84 -11.73 -16.31
CA PRO A 241 -0.51 -12.33 -16.04
C PRO A 241 0.59 -11.81 -16.98
N LEU A 242 1.88 -12.06 -16.64
CA LEU A 242 3.02 -11.62 -17.46
C LEU A 242 3.11 -12.36 -18.79
N SER A 243 2.68 -13.64 -18.82
CA SER A 243 2.62 -14.49 -20.01
C SER A 243 1.27 -15.21 -20.10
N ALA A 244 0.90 -15.67 -21.30
CA ALA A 244 -0.29 -16.48 -21.48
C ALA A 244 -0.17 -17.79 -20.69
N MET A 245 -1.25 -18.21 -20.03
CA MET A 245 -1.25 -19.41 -19.20
C MET A 245 -1.24 -20.68 -20.10
N GLN A 246 -0.46 -21.67 -19.65
CA GLN A 246 -0.36 -22.99 -20.29
C GLN A 246 -0.68 -24.03 -19.22
N CYS A 247 -1.94 -24.47 -19.20
CA CYS A 247 -2.45 -25.33 -18.15
C CYS A 247 -3.12 -26.57 -18.74
N HIS A 248 -2.89 -27.72 -18.13
CA HIS A 248 -3.40 -29.02 -18.58
C HIS A 248 -3.97 -29.81 -17.40
N PRO A 249 -5.16 -29.42 -16.86
CA PRO A 249 -5.75 -30.11 -15.72
C PRO A 249 -6.14 -31.55 -16.07
N SER A 250 -5.84 -32.48 -15.19
CA SER A 250 -6.20 -33.89 -15.35
C SER A 250 -7.55 -34.25 -14.73
N THR A 251 -8.01 -33.46 -13.76
CA THR A 251 -9.27 -33.64 -13.03
C THR A 251 -9.92 -32.31 -12.73
N THR A 252 -11.24 -32.32 -12.54
CA THR A 252 -12.04 -31.14 -12.19
C THR A 252 -12.90 -31.41 -10.94
N PRO A 253 -12.27 -31.62 -9.75
CA PRO A 253 -13.03 -31.83 -8.51
C PRO A 253 -13.82 -30.59 -8.13
N ASN A 254 -14.90 -30.74 -7.36
CA ASN A 254 -15.49 -29.59 -6.69
C ASN A 254 -14.47 -28.94 -5.77
N ILE A 255 -14.52 -27.61 -5.65
CA ILE A 255 -13.63 -26.82 -4.80
C ILE A 255 -14.47 -26.08 -3.76
N LEU A 256 -14.21 -26.36 -2.50
CA LEU A 256 -14.79 -25.68 -1.36
C LEU A 256 -13.70 -24.85 -0.67
N LEU A 257 -13.73 -23.53 -0.84
CA LEU A 257 -12.85 -22.60 -0.17
C LEU A 257 -13.61 -21.88 0.95
N VAL A 258 -13.28 -22.21 2.18
CA VAL A 258 -13.86 -21.57 3.38
C VAL A 258 -12.87 -20.55 3.93
N ALA A 259 -13.28 -19.30 3.94
CA ALA A 259 -12.52 -18.16 4.42
C ALA A 259 -13.21 -17.55 5.65
N VAL A 260 -12.69 -17.84 6.84
CA VAL A 260 -13.27 -17.36 8.10
C VAL A 260 -12.73 -15.97 8.44
N ASP A 261 -13.62 -15.05 8.74
CA ASP A 261 -13.24 -13.72 9.17
C ASP A 261 -12.70 -13.72 10.61
N ALA A 262 -11.53 -13.08 10.81
CA ALA A 262 -10.88 -12.93 12.10
C ALA A 262 -10.50 -14.26 12.79
N TRP A 263 -9.85 -15.20 12.08
CA TRP A 263 -9.50 -16.53 12.62
C TRP A 263 -8.00 -16.67 12.93
N ARG A 264 -7.65 -16.75 14.20
CA ARG A 264 -6.27 -16.91 14.70
C ARG A 264 -5.80 -18.36 14.65
N ALA A 265 -4.56 -18.56 14.18
CA ALA A 265 -3.95 -19.90 14.11
C ALA A 265 -3.73 -20.53 15.49
N ASP A 266 -3.39 -19.74 16.52
CA ASP A 266 -3.12 -20.21 17.88
C ASP A 266 -4.37 -20.64 18.66
N MET A 267 -5.57 -20.51 18.06
CA MET A 267 -6.85 -20.97 18.63
C MET A 267 -7.28 -22.34 18.12
N VAL A 268 -6.52 -22.94 17.22
CA VAL A 268 -6.74 -24.35 16.80
C VAL A 268 -6.08 -25.27 17.82
N ASP A 269 -6.79 -25.49 18.92
CA ASP A 269 -6.33 -26.29 20.06
C ASP A 269 -7.43 -27.26 20.54
N GLN A 270 -7.02 -28.18 21.44
CA GLN A 270 -7.89 -29.24 21.96
C GLN A 270 -9.13 -28.72 22.73
N GLN A 271 -9.10 -27.49 23.25
CA GLN A 271 -10.20 -26.93 24.03
C GLN A 271 -11.14 -26.11 23.16
N THR A 272 -10.59 -25.33 22.24
CA THR A 272 -11.33 -24.36 21.44
C THR A 272 -11.90 -24.99 20.17
N MET A 273 -11.05 -25.70 19.39
CA MET A 273 -11.44 -26.29 18.09
C MET A 273 -10.94 -27.76 17.95
N PRO A 274 -11.43 -28.67 18.79
CA PRO A 274 -10.95 -30.05 18.83
C PRO A 274 -11.20 -30.84 17.55
N LYS A 275 -12.32 -30.61 16.84
CA LYS A 275 -12.68 -31.33 15.61
C LYS A 275 -11.81 -30.91 14.44
N LEU A 276 -11.53 -29.62 14.34
CA LEU A 276 -10.60 -29.12 13.34
C LEU A 276 -9.17 -29.60 13.59
N LEU A 277 -8.74 -29.67 14.85
CA LEU A 277 -7.43 -30.21 15.21
C LEU A 277 -7.28 -31.68 14.80
N GLU A 278 -8.34 -32.48 14.93
CA GLU A 278 -8.40 -33.86 14.43
C GLU A 278 -8.29 -33.91 12.90
N LEU A 279 -9.06 -33.07 12.20
CA LEU A 279 -9.02 -32.97 10.74
C LEU A 279 -7.61 -32.56 10.24
N ALA A 280 -6.93 -31.67 10.94
CA ALA A 280 -5.57 -31.25 10.59
C ALA A 280 -4.56 -32.43 10.59
N GLN A 281 -4.80 -33.48 11.38
CA GLN A 281 -3.95 -34.67 11.42
C GLN A 281 -4.13 -35.59 10.19
N SER A 282 -5.21 -35.45 9.45
CA SER A 282 -5.53 -36.25 8.25
C SER A 282 -5.45 -35.44 6.95
N SER A 283 -5.07 -34.19 7.01
CA SER A 283 -5.03 -33.26 5.87
C SER A 283 -3.65 -32.62 5.70
N HIS A 284 -3.51 -31.77 4.69
CA HIS A 284 -2.31 -30.93 4.58
C HIS A 284 -2.44 -29.74 5.52
N TRP A 285 -1.61 -29.70 6.55
CA TRP A 285 -1.63 -28.71 7.60
C TRP A 285 -0.46 -27.72 7.49
N PHE A 286 -0.76 -26.41 7.58
CA PHE A 286 0.23 -25.32 7.48
C PHE A 286 0.23 -24.49 8.77
N PRO A 287 0.93 -24.94 9.82
CA PRO A 287 0.85 -24.33 11.16
C PRO A 287 1.45 -22.92 11.24
N ARG A 288 2.31 -22.55 10.29
CA ARG A 288 2.97 -21.24 10.23
C ARG A 288 2.53 -20.47 8.97
N HIS A 289 1.22 -20.36 8.78
CA HIS A 289 0.62 -19.68 7.64
C HIS A 289 0.22 -18.25 7.99
N PHE A 290 0.46 -17.31 7.08
CA PHE A 290 0.18 -15.89 7.25
C PHE A 290 -0.73 -15.37 6.16
N SER A 291 -1.71 -14.55 6.57
CA SER A 291 -2.48 -13.73 5.64
C SER A 291 -1.59 -12.65 5.00
N GLY A 292 -1.89 -12.28 3.76
CA GLY A 292 -1.29 -11.12 3.08
C GLY A 292 -1.86 -9.78 3.53
N GLY A 293 -2.83 -9.77 4.44
CA GLY A 293 -3.45 -8.57 5.01
C GLY A 293 -3.82 -8.74 6.49
N ASN A 294 -4.27 -7.67 7.11
CA ASN A 294 -4.76 -7.64 8.49
C ASN A 294 -6.24 -7.19 8.57
N GLN A 295 -6.98 -7.37 7.48
CA GLN A 295 -8.40 -7.06 7.33
C GLN A 295 -9.05 -8.07 6.39
N TYR A 296 -10.38 -8.22 6.50
CA TYR A 296 -11.18 -9.17 5.75
C TYR A 296 -10.93 -9.12 4.23
N GLN A 297 -11.13 -7.95 3.59
CA GLN A 297 -10.97 -7.82 2.14
C GLN A 297 -9.52 -8.01 1.69
N SER A 298 -8.54 -7.44 2.41
CA SER A 298 -7.12 -7.59 2.04
C SER A 298 -6.63 -9.02 2.20
N GLY A 299 -7.18 -9.76 3.18
CA GLY A 299 -6.94 -11.20 3.33
C GLY A 299 -7.46 -11.99 2.14
N LEU A 300 -8.74 -11.83 1.78
CA LEU A 300 -9.35 -12.47 0.61
C LEU A 300 -8.64 -12.11 -0.70
N TYR A 301 -8.29 -10.83 -0.87
CA TYR A 301 -7.57 -10.36 -2.03
C TYR A 301 -6.22 -11.10 -2.19
N SER A 302 -5.43 -11.16 -1.11
CA SER A 302 -4.15 -11.86 -1.13
C SER A 302 -4.29 -13.36 -1.37
N LEU A 303 -5.38 -13.96 -0.91
CA LEU A 303 -5.70 -15.39 -1.05
C LEU A 303 -6.01 -15.77 -2.49
N LEU A 304 -6.85 -14.99 -3.19
CA LEU A 304 -7.35 -15.32 -4.52
C LEU A 304 -6.53 -14.74 -5.67
N TYR A 305 -5.91 -13.55 -5.50
CA TYR A 305 -4.98 -13.03 -6.51
C TYR A 305 -3.55 -13.53 -6.32
N GLY A 306 -3.14 -13.85 -5.09
CA GLY A 306 -1.73 -14.10 -4.80
C GLY A 306 -0.87 -12.84 -4.95
N MET A 307 -1.45 -11.63 -4.78
CA MET A 307 -0.82 -10.34 -5.04
C MET A 307 -0.98 -9.37 -3.87
N LEU A 308 -0.09 -8.37 -3.82
CA LEU A 308 -0.16 -7.30 -2.82
C LEU A 308 -1.42 -6.44 -3.01
N PRO A 309 -2.07 -5.98 -1.92
CA PRO A 309 -3.19 -5.03 -1.99
C PRO A 309 -2.86 -3.73 -2.73
N ALA A 310 -1.57 -3.38 -2.89
CA ALA A 310 -1.15 -2.24 -3.69
C ALA A 310 -1.61 -2.30 -5.17
N TYR A 311 -1.87 -3.49 -5.71
CA TYR A 311 -2.38 -3.69 -7.07
C TYR A 311 -3.91 -3.62 -7.18
N GLU A 312 -4.61 -3.61 -6.06
CA GLU A 312 -6.07 -3.68 -5.97
C GLU A 312 -6.78 -2.66 -6.86
N VAL A 313 -6.39 -1.39 -6.75
CA VAL A 313 -7.02 -0.28 -7.50
C VAL A 313 -6.89 -0.50 -9.01
N SER A 314 -5.71 -0.92 -9.47
CA SER A 314 -5.44 -1.14 -10.88
C SER A 314 -6.18 -2.37 -11.43
N LEU A 315 -6.17 -3.50 -10.69
CA LEU A 315 -6.89 -4.72 -11.10
C LEU A 315 -8.40 -4.51 -11.18
N ASN A 316 -8.99 -3.82 -10.20
CA ASN A 316 -10.42 -3.52 -10.20
C ASN A 316 -10.82 -2.57 -11.34
N ALA A 317 -9.99 -1.57 -11.66
CA ALA A 317 -10.30 -0.65 -12.74
C ALA A 317 -10.16 -1.30 -14.13
N ASP A 318 -9.16 -2.17 -14.30
CA ASP A 318 -8.99 -2.97 -15.53
C ASP A 318 -9.97 -4.16 -15.58
N LYS A 319 -10.81 -4.36 -14.54
CA LYS A 319 -11.74 -5.50 -14.38
C LYS A 319 -11.03 -6.85 -14.58
N LYS A 320 -9.80 -6.96 -14.10
CA LYS A 320 -9.01 -8.18 -14.19
C LYS A 320 -9.40 -9.13 -13.06
N THR A 321 -9.85 -10.31 -13.41
CA THR A 321 -10.11 -11.43 -12.49
C THR A 321 -8.81 -12.13 -12.08
N PRO A 322 -8.78 -12.86 -10.95
CA PRO A 322 -7.65 -13.71 -10.59
C PRO A 322 -7.40 -14.79 -11.65
N VAL A 323 -6.15 -15.02 -12.00
CA VAL A 323 -5.77 -16.05 -13.02
C VAL A 323 -6.32 -17.43 -12.67
N LEU A 324 -6.35 -17.80 -11.38
CA LEU A 324 -6.96 -19.06 -10.96
C LEU A 324 -8.44 -19.15 -11.35
N ILE A 325 -9.20 -18.08 -11.14
CA ILE A 325 -10.63 -18.01 -11.47
C ILE A 325 -10.83 -18.08 -12.98
N ASP A 326 -10.01 -17.36 -13.76
CA ASP A 326 -10.06 -17.43 -15.22
C ASP A 326 -9.81 -18.84 -15.74
N GLN A 327 -8.78 -19.52 -15.22
CA GLN A 327 -8.45 -20.88 -15.63
C GLN A 327 -9.49 -21.91 -15.21
N LEU A 328 -10.11 -21.77 -14.03
CA LEU A 328 -11.22 -22.60 -13.61
C LEU A 328 -12.48 -22.37 -14.47
N ALA A 329 -12.75 -21.12 -14.85
CA ALA A 329 -13.87 -20.80 -15.75
C ALA A 329 -13.69 -21.44 -17.13
N GLU A 330 -12.46 -21.49 -17.67
CA GLU A 330 -12.14 -22.21 -18.91
C GLU A 330 -12.41 -23.73 -18.83
N GLN A 331 -12.38 -24.29 -17.60
CA GLN A 331 -12.72 -25.70 -17.35
C GLN A 331 -14.21 -25.91 -17.05
N GLY A 332 -15.04 -24.87 -17.15
CA GLY A 332 -16.49 -24.97 -16.97
C GLY A 332 -16.95 -25.00 -15.52
N TYR A 333 -16.15 -24.45 -14.59
CA TYR A 333 -16.59 -24.28 -13.20
C TYR A 333 -17.68 -23.22 -13.06
N ASP A 334 -18.68 -23.53 -12.26
CA ASP A 334 -19.63 -22.54 -11.75
C ASP A 334 -19.14 -21.98 -10.42
N PHE A 335 -19.27 -20.66 -10.25
CA PHE A 335 -18.76 -19.95 -9.08
C PHE A 335 -19.91 -19.45 -8.20
N SER A 336 -19.88 -19.82 -6.93
CA SER A 336 -20.87 -19.40 -5.94
C SER A 336 -20.21 -18.77 -4.72
N LEU A 337 -20.79 -17.65 -4.23
CA LEU A 337 -20.38 -16.96 -3.01
C LEU A 337 -21.46 -17.08 -1.97
N PHE A 338 -21.09 -17.53 -0.76
CA PHE A 338 -21.94 -17.69 0.41
C PHE A 338 -21.44 -16.87 1.59
N GLY A 339 -22.34 -16.40 2.43
CA GLY A 339 -22.07 -15.77 3.73
C GLY A 339 -22.05 -14.24 3.73
N ASP A 340 -21.49 -13.55 2.72
CA ASP A 340 -21.52 -12.08 2.62
C ASP A 340 -21.98 -11.60 1.24
N PRO A 341 -23.28 -11.30 1.08
CA PRO A 341 -23.84 -10.86 -0.21
C PRO A 341 -23.38 -9.45 -0.60
N ASN A 342 -22.85 -8.65 0.34
CA ASN A 342 -22.37 -7.31 0.09
C ASN A 342 -20.90 -7.29 -0.34
N LEU A 343 -20.19 -8.39 -0.19
CA LEU A 343 -18.77 -8.49 -0.52
C LEU A 343 -18.45 -8.09 -1.97
N PRO A 344 -19.22 -8.46 -3.01
CA PRO A 344 -18.96 -8.03 -4.39
C PRO A 344 -19.13 -6.53 -4.60
N ASN A 345 -19.84 -5.82 -3.71
CA ASN A 345 -19.98 -4.37 -3.74
C ASN A 345 -18.76 -3.66 -3.13
N SER A 346 -17.89 -4.40 -2.46
CA SER A 346 -16.65 -3.87 -1.91
C SER A 346 -15.68 -3.52 -3.03
N ARG A 347 -15.13 -2.30 -2.96
CA ARG A 347 -14.17 -1.77 -3.93
C ARG A 347 -12.96 -2.70 -4.13
N SER A 348 -12.50 -3.31 -3.04
CA SER A 348 -11.27 -4.11 -3.01
C SER A 348 -11.37 -5.42 -3.80
N VAL A 349 -12.56 -5.98 -3.91
CA VAL A 349 -12.74 -7.36 -4.40
C VAL A 349 -13.78 -7.49 -5.53
N SER A 350 -14.32 -6.38 -6.02
CA SER A 350 -15.41 -6.40 -7.02
C SER A 350 -15.02 -7.07 -8.33
N ALA A 351 -13.82 -6.84 -8.84
CA ALA A 351 -13.34 -7.52 -10.05
C ALA A 351 -13.05 -9.01 -9.79
N MET A 352 -12.53 -9.34 -8.60
CA MET A 352 -12.24 -10.71 -8.18
C MET A 352 -13.50 -11.58 -8.15
N LEU A 353 -14.61 -11.01 -7.69
CA LEU A 353 -15.87 -11.70 -7.49
C LEU A 353 -16.87 -11.52 -8.64
N ALA A 354 -16.48 -10.84 -9.71
CA ALA A 354 -17.36 -10.61 -10.86
C ALA A 354 -17.98 -11.89 -11.47
N PRO A 355 -17.28 -13.06 -11.53
CA PRO A 355 -17.86 -14.31 -12.02
C PRO A 355 -18.76 -15.02 -11.02
N PHE A 356 -18.83 -14.60 -9.75
CA PHE A 356 -19.53 -15.34 -8.72
C PHE A 356 -21.03 -15.02 -8.67
N HIS A 357 -21.83 -16.07 -8.61
CA HIS A 357 -23.22 -15.99 -8.23
C HIS A 357 -23.32 -15.86 -6.71
N VAL A 358 -23.96 -14.78 -6.26
CA VAL A 358 -24.12 -14.51 -4.83
C VAL A 358 -25.37 -15.20 -4.32
N ALA A 359 -25.22 -16.11 -3.36
CA ALA A 359 -26.36 -16.73 -2.70
C ALA A 359 -27.15 -15.67 -1.91
N PRO A 360 -28.49 -15.67 -2.00
CA PRO A 360 -29.31 -14.77 -1.20
C PRO A 360 -29.15 -15.10 0.27
N LEU A 361 -28.89 -14.11 1.12
CA LEU A 361 -28.87 -14.27 2.57
C LEU A 361 -30.28 -14.44 3.12
N GLN A 362 -30.44 -15.37 4.06
CA GLN A 362 -31.56 -15.32 4.98
C GLN A 362 -31.29 -14.17 5.98
N ASP A 363 -32.30 -13.34 6.23
CA ASP A 363 -32.18 -12.13 7.08
C ASP A 363 -32.08 -12.55 8.57
N GLU A 364 -30.91 -13.03 8.95
CA GLU A 364 -30.59 -13.44 10.31
C GLU A 364 -29.89 -12.30 11.05
N ASN A 365 -30.45 -11.87 12.17
CA ASN A 365 -29.89 -10.79 12.99
C ASN A 365 -28.62 -11.18 13.77
N ASN A 366 -28.23 -12.45 13.75
CA ASN A 366 -27.08 -12.98 14.49
C ASN A 366 -26.07 -13.61 13.53
N PRO A 367 -24.81 -13.12 13.50
CA PRO A 367 -23.76 -13.65 12.61
C PRO A 367 -23.52 -15.17 12.74
N ALA A 368 -23.66 -15.73 13.93
CA ALA A 368 -23.50 -17.18 14.10
C ALA A 368 -24.68 -17.97 13.53
N GLN A 369 -25.91 -17.47 13.61
CA GLN A 369 -27.06 -18.09 12.93
C GLN A 369 -26.90 -17.98 11.43
N GLN A 370 -26.43 -16.84 10.94
CA GLN A 370 -26.09 -16.63 9.53
C GLN A 370 -25.05 -17.66 9.05
N ASP A 371 -24.01 -17.92 9.83
CA ASP A 371 -22.99 -18.91 9.49
C ASP A 371 -23.59 -20.33 9.42
N SER A 372 -24.58 -20.67 10.30
CA SER A 372 -25.30 -21.94 10.25
C SER A 372 -26.16 -22.08 9.00
N SER A 373 -26.92 -21.03 8.63
CA SER A 373 -27.75 -21.02 7.42
C SER A 373 -26.88 -21.11 6.17
N THR A 374 -25.73 -20.41 6.16
CA THR A 374 -24.72 -20.51 5.11
C THR A 374 -24.23 -21.96 4.92
N THR A 375 -24.01 -22.70 6.03
CA THR A 375 -23.62 -24.11 5.95
C THR A 375 -24.70 -24.96 5.25
N ASP A 376 -25.98 -24.75 5.56
CA ASP A 376 -27.10 -25.49 4.95
C ASP A 376 -27.16 -25.19 3.42
N GLU A 377 -27.05 -23.95 3.03
CA GLU A 377 -27.07 -23.52 1.62
C GLU A 377 -25.91 -24.13 0.79
N VAL A 378 -24.71 -24.17 1.36
CA VAL A 378 -23.55 -24.79 0.71
C VAL A 378 -23.73 -26.29 0.52
N LEU A 379 -24.23 -26.98 1.54
CA LEU A 379 -24.50 -28.42 1.49
C LEU A 379 -25.56 -28.74 0.43
N ASP A 380 -26.63 -27.92 0.36
CA ASP A 380 -27.66 -28.07 -0.66
C ASP A 380 -27.13 -27.85 -2.07
N LEU A 381 -26.31 -26.84 -2.30
CA LEU A 381 -25.64 -26.62 -3.58
C LEU A 381 -24.80 -27.83 -3.99
N LEU A 382 -23.90 -28.28 -3.12
CA LEU A 382 -22.96 -29.38 -3.46
C LEU A 382 -23.67 -30.72 -3.69
N ALA A 383 -24.83 -30.95 -3.02
CA ALA A 383 -25.64 -32.16 -3.24
C ALA A 383 -26.39 -32.16 -4.57
N ASN A 384 -26.74 -30.98 -5.11
CA ASN A 384 -27.61 -30.83 -6.28
C ASN A 384 -26.93 -30.31 -7.53
N ALA A 385 -25.62 -29.99 -7.48
CA ALA A 385 -24.87 -29.40 -8.59
C ALA A 385 -24.67 -30.40 -9.74
N ASN A 386 -24.83 -29.90 -10.97
CA ASN A 386 -24.52 -30.61 -12.21
C ASN A 386 -23.27 -30.02 -12.86
N GLY A 387 -22.10 -30.51 -12.49
CA GLY A 387 -20.82 -30.03 -13.01
C GLY A 387 -19.89 -29.53 -11.91
N PRO A 388 -18.64 -29.14 -12.24
CA PRO A 388 -17.67 -28.75 -11.24
C PRO A 388 -18.03 -27.39 -10.63
N GLN A 389 -18.01 -27.32 -9.29
CA GLN A 389 -18.35 -26.14 -8.50
C GLN A 389 -17.13 -25.54 -7.84
N PHE A 390 -17.05 -24.23 -7.82
CA PHE A 390 -16.19 -23.46 -6.93
C PHE A 390 -17.07 -22.68 -5.94
N ALA A 391 -17.15 -23.17 -4.69
CA ALA A 391 -17.87 -22.50 -3.63
C ALA A 391 -16.93 -21.72 -2.73
N LEU A 392 -17.04 -20.39 -2.72
CA LEU A 392 -16.40 -19.50 -1.75
C LEU A 392 -17.36 -19.26 -0.61
N VAL A 393 -17.00 -19.73 0.58
CA VAL A 393 -17.80 -19.61 1.79
C VAL A 393 -17.11 -18.68 2.76
N THR A 394 -17.84 -17.70 3.28
CA THR A 394 -17.33 -16.77 4.29
C THR A 394 -18.12 -16.90 5.59
N TYR A 395 -17.41 -17.13 6.71
CA TYR A 395 -17.97 -17.19 8.04
C TYR A 395 -17.54 -15.99 8.88
N HIS A 396 -18.46 -15.43 9.65
CA HIS A 396 -18.26 -14.16 10.34
C HIS A 396 -18.45 -14.22 11.86
N ALA A 397 -18.97 -15.31 12.42
CA ALA A 397 -19.22 -15.41 13.86
C ALA A 397 -18.01 -15.01 14.73
N PRO A 398 -16.75 -15.39 14.42
CA PRO A 398 -15.59 -15.01 15.24
C PRO A 398 -15.29 -13.50 15.21
N ALA A 399 -15.46 -12.84 14.08
CA ALA A 399 -15.23 -11.40 13.95
C ALA A 399 -16.16 -10.57 14.85
N TYR A 400 -17.38 -11.07 15.08
CA TYR A 400 -18.40 -10.44 15.91
C TYR A 400 -18.54 -11.08 17.31
N TYR A 401 -17.65 -12.01 17.67
CA TYR A 401 -17.73 -12.74 18.95
C TYR A 401 -19.10 -13.42 19.18
N SER A 402 -19.74 -13.84 18.09
CA SER A 402 -21.14 -14.28 18.07
C SER A 402 -21.27 -15.78 18.31
N THR A 403 -22.33 -16.18 19.03
CA THR A 403 -22.76 -17.56 19.18
C THR A 403 -24.28 -17.62 19.08
N PRO A 404 -24.88 -18.73 18.60
CA PRO A 404 -26.34 -18.90 18.64
C PRO A 404 -26.87 -18.95 20.07
N VAL A 405 -28.12 -18.52 20.25
CA VAL A 405 -28.80 -18.61 21.54
C VAL A 405 -28.97 -20.07 21.91
N GLY A 406 -28.54 -20.44 23.12
CA GLY A 406 -28.61 -21.81 23.62
C GLY A 406 -27.49 -22.74 23.19
N SER A 407 -26.46 -22.23 22.50
CA SER A 407 -25.27 -23.02 22.18
C SER A 407 -24.54 -23.50 23.42
N VAL A 408 -24.01 -24.75 23.37
CA VAL A 408 -23.16 -25.28 24.44
C VAL A 408 -21.80 -24.67 24.35
N GLY A 409 -21.42 -23.91 25.39
CA GLY A 409 -20.11 -23.24 25.45
C GLY A 409 -19.04 -24.08 26.12
N ILE A 410 -17.80 -23.56 26.03
CA ILE A 410 -16.63 -24.10 26.73
C ILE A 410 -16.27 -23.27 27.97
N PRO A 411 -15.57 -23.84 28.96
CA PRO A 411 -15.13 -23.08 30.13
C PRO A 411 -14.27 -21.88 29.78
N SER A 412 -14.51 -20.75 30.46
CA SER A 412 -13.64 -19.59 30.39
C SER A 412 -12.25 -19.91 30.94
N VAL A 413 -11.23 -19.39 30.32
CA VAL A 413 -9.84 -19.55 30.75
C VAL A 413 -9.27 -18.21 31.24
N GLN A 414 -8.22 -18.31 32.05
CA GLN A 414 -7.44 -17.14 32.41
C GLN A 414 -6.64 -16.69 31.17
N ALA A 415 -7.06 -15.57 30.58
CA ALA A 415 -6.36 -14.95 29.45
C ALA A 415 -5.02 -14.33 29.89
N ASP A 416 -4.20 -13.88 28.91
CA ASP A 416 -2.92 -13.19 29.17
C ASP A 416 -3.12 -12.09 30.24
N PRO A 417 -2.32 -12.06 31.32
CA PRO A 417 -2.42 -11.05 32.38
C PRO A 417 -2.24 -9.60 31.88
N LYS A 418 -1.66 -9.41 30.70
CA LYS A 418 -1.52 -8.09 30.08
C LYS A 418 -2.83 -7.52 29.56
N LEU A 419 -3.83 -8.34 29.29
CA LEU A 419 -5.14 -7.91 28.87
C LEU A 419 -5.90 -7.29 30.06
N ASN A 420 -6.56 -6.16 29.82
CA ASN A 420 -7.49 -5.60 30.79
C ASN A 420 -8.76 -6.47 30.95
N TYR A 421 -9.66 -6.10 31.86
CA TYR A 421 -10.86 -6.90 32.13
C TYR A 421 -11.75 -7.05 30.88
N ALA A 422 -12.00 -5.97 30.14
CA ALA A 422 -12.84 -5.98 28.95
C ALA A 422 -12.21 -6.83 27.83
N GLU A 423 -10.91 -6.70 27.63
CA GLU A 423 -10.15 -7.50 26.64
C GLU A 423 -10.16 -9.00 26.98
N ARG A 424 -10.12 -9.37 28.27
CA ARG A 424 -10.27 -10.77 28.72
C ARG A 424 -11.66 -11.31 28.47
N VAL A 425 -12.69 -10.50 28.61
CA VAL A 425 -14.07 -10.86 28.26
C VAL A 425 -14.16 -11.13 26.76
N LEU A 426 -13.66 -10.22 25.92
CA LEU A 426 -13.63 -10.40 24.46
C LEU A 426 -12.86 -11.67 24.05
N TYR A 427 -11.72 -11.94 24.67
CA TYR A 427 -10.93 -13.16 24.42
C TYR A 427 -11.76 -14.43 24.68
N ASN A 428 -12.48 -14.50 25.81
CA ASN A 428 -13.31 -15.67 26.12
C ASN A 428 -14.54 -15.77 25.23
N GLN A 429 -15.18 -14.65 24.86
CA GLN A 429 -16.28 -14.65 23.89
C GLN A 429 -15.80 -15.13 22.51
N TYR A 430 -14.63 -14.70 22.09
CA TYR A 430 -14.01 -15.16 20.85
C TYR A 430 -13.78 -16.69 20.84
N ARG A 431 -13.28 -17.25 21.95
CA ARG A 431 -13.15 -18.72 22.08
C ARG A 431 -14.48 -19.45 21.98
N GLN A 432 -15.57 -18.88 22.55
CA GLN A 432 -16.92 -19.46 22.42
C GLN A 432 -17.36 -19.46 20.95
N SER A 433 -17.17 -18.36 20.23
CA SER A 433 -17.57 -18.29 18.81
C SER A 433 -16.75 -19.24 17.93
N LEU A 434 -15.46 -19.42 18.21
CA LEU A 434 -14.63 -20.41 17.50
C LEU A 434 -15.03 -21.87 17.83
N HIS A 435 -15.44 -22.15 19.06
CA HIS A 435 -15.93 -23.47 19.42
C HIS A 435 -17.26 -23.81 18.71
N PHE A 436 -18.15 -22.81 18.59
CA PHE A 436 -19.33 -22.93 17.74
C PHE A 436 -18.93 -23.19 16.28
N LEU A 437 -18.02 -22.40 15.74
CA LEU A 437 -17.54 -22.56 14.37
C LEU A 437 -16.90 -23.93 14.12
N ASP A 438 -16.16 -24.49 15.08
CA ASP A 438 -15.63 -25.85 15.00
C ASP A 438 -16.72 -26.90 14.75
N GLY A 439 -17.88 -26.70 15.39
CA GLY A 439 -19.07 -27.50 15.14
C GLY A 439 -19.64 -27.36 13.73
N GLU A 440 -19.73 -26.13 13.22
CA GLU A 440 -20.24 -25.83 11.89
C GLU A 440 -19.30 -26.32 10.79
N LEU A 441 -17.99 -26.11 10.94
CA LEU A 441 -16.98 -26.65 10.01
C LEU A 441 -17.05 -28.18 9.95
N ASN A 442 -17.20 -28.85 11.09
CA ASN A 442 -17.34 -30.30 11.11
C ASN A 442 -18.65 -30.76 10.44
N ARG A 443 -19.77 -30.04 10.63
CA ARG A 443 -21.04 -30.31 9.96
C ARG A 443 -20.91 -30.17 8.45
N LEU A 444 -20.32 -29.06 7.99
CA LEU A 444 -20.05 -28.81 6.58
C LEU A 444 -19.21 -29.94 5.97
N LEU A 445 -18.08 -30.25 6.59
CA LEU A 445 -17.13 -31.24 6.06
C LEU A 445 -17.62 -32.68 6.07
N SER A 446 -18.55 -33.01 7.01
CA SER A 446 -19.20 -34.32 7.06
C SER A 446 -20.24 -34.52 5.94
N GLY A 447 -20.75 -33.42 5.38
CA GLY A 447 -21.70 -33.46 4.27
C GLY A 447 -21.04 -33.29 2.87
N VAL A 448 -19.74 -33.08 2.81
CA VAL A 448 -19.01 -32.86 1.55
C VAL A 448 -18.34 -34.16 1.10
N SER A 449 -18.48 -34.49 -0.20
CA SER A 449 -17.84 -35.67 -0.81
C SER A 449 -16.32 -35.67 -0.64
N ASP A 450 -15.74 -36.86 -0.50
CA ASP A 450 -14.27 -37.05 -0.41
C ASP A 450 -13.54 -36.65 -1.71
N ASP A 451 -14.26 -36.59 -2.84
CA ASP A 451 -13.74 -36.10 -4.13
C ASP A 451 -13.70 -34.58 -4.22
N THR A 452 -14.07 -33.84 -3.18
CA THR A 452 -14.03 -32.38 -3.13
C THR A 452 -12.69 -31.91 -2.58
N LEU A 453 -12.04 -30.97 -3.30
CA LEU A 453 -10.91 -30.21 -2.79
C LEU A 453 -11.40 -29.21 -1.74
N VAL A 454 -11.01 -29.39 -0.50
CA VAL A 454 -11.38 -28.49 0.60
C VAL A 454 -10.20 -27.65 1.03
N ILE A 455 -10.42 -26.34 1.15
CA ILE A 455 -9.44 -25.36 1.61
C ILE A 455 -10.09 -24.56 2.75
N LEU A 456 -9.50 -24.62 3.94
CA LEU A 456 -9.95 -23.86 5.12
C LEU A 456 -8.87 -22.89 5.54
N THR A 457 -9.22 -21.61 5.70
CA THR A 457 -8.28 -20.60 6.19
C THR A 457 -9.00 -19.42 6.84
N GLY A 458 -8.25 -18.59 7.59
CA GLY A 458 -8.74 -17.30 8.07
C GLY A 458 -8.38 -16.19 7.09
N THR A 459 -9.24 -15.19 6.91
CA THR A 459 -8.90 -14.00 6.10
C THR A 459 -7.83 -13.16 6.80
N HIS A 460 -7.91 -13.00 8.10
CA HIS A 460 -6.93 -12.41 9.01
C HIS A 460 -7.15 -12.97 10.42
N GLY A 461 -6.29 -12.61 11.36
CA GLY A 461 -6.44 -12.97 12.76
C GLY A 461 -7.23 -11.92 13.56
N GLN A 462 -7.14 -11.96 14.90
CA GLN A 462 -7.86 -11.06 15.80
C GLN A 462 -6.94 -10.47 16.86
N VAL A 463 -7.13 -9.20 17.19
CA VAL A 463 -6.41 -8.51 18.27
C VAL A 463 -7.42 -8.09 19.33
N PHE A 464 -7.20 -8.54 20.56
CA PHE A 464 -8.06 -8.18 21.69
C PHE A 464 -7.61 -6.86 22.27
N THR A 465 -8.25 -5.78 21.89
CA THR A 465 -7.97 -4.43 22.39
C THR A 465 -9.21 -3.57 22.31
N THR A 466 -9.33 -2.67 23.28
CA THR A 466 -10.35 -1.62 23.27
C THR A 466 -9.86 -0.34 22.57
N ASP A 467 -8.58 -0.29 22.19
CA ASP A 467 -8.00 0.83 21.43
C ASP A 467 -8.08 0.57 19.92
N ALA A 468 -8.98 1.28 19.25
CA ALA A 468 -9.19 1.18 17.81
C ALA A 468 -7.91 1.47 16.97
N SER A 469 -6.97 2.28 17.51
CA SER A 469 -5.71 2.59 16.82
C SER A 469 -4.75 1.40 16.75
N VAL A 470 -4.91 0.41 17.65
CA VAL A 470 -4.07 -0.77 17.78
C VAL A 470 -4.72 -2.02 17.14
N GLN A 471 -6.03 -1.99 16.87
CA GLN A 471 -6.76 -3.12 16.29
C GLN A 471 -6.17 -3.61 14.98
N ARG A 472 -5.69 -2.69 14.12
CA ARG A 472 -5.15 -3.01 12.80
C ARG A 472 -3.63 -3.01 12.82
N ASN A 473 -3.04 -3.97 13.50
CA ASN A 473 -1.58 -4.16 13.55
C ASN A 473 -1.14 -5.37 12.69
N PHE A 474 0.16 -5.66 12.67
CA PHE A 474 0.76 -6.77 11.92
C PHE A 474 1.41 -7.81 12.85
N SER A 475 0.92 -7.92 14.08
CA SER A 475 1.35 -8.98 14.99
C SER A 475 0.95 -10.37 14.47
N ALA A 476 1.53 -11.41 15.03
CA ALA A 476 1.11 -12.78 14.72
C ALA A 476 -0.39 -13.00 15.00
N GLY A 477 -0.90 -12.43 16.11
CA GLY A 477 -2.32 -12.50 16.42
C GLY A 477 -3.25 -11.90 15.36
N ALA A 478 -2.77 -10.86 14.63
CA ALA A 478 -3.53 -10.21 13.56
C ALA A 478 -3.37 -10.87 12.18
N THR A 479 -2.27 -11.57 11.93
CA THR A 479 -1.89 -11.99 10.58
C THR A 479 -1.60 -13.48 10.43
N GLN A 480 -1.31 -14.22 11.51
CA GLN A 480 -1.13 -15.66 11.45
C GLN A 480 -2.49 -16.36 11.57
N VAL A 481 -2.85 -17.07 10.51
CA VAL A 481 -4.15 -17.74 10.37
C VAL A 481 -3.94 -19.24 10.17
N PRO A 482 -4.90 -20.10 10.49
CA PRO A 482 -4.81 -21.51 10.12
C PRO A 482 -4.93 -21.66 8.61
N MET A 483 -4.28 -22.68 8.05
CA MET A 483 -4.46 -23.11 6.67
C MET A 483 -4.44 -24.64 6.64
N LEU A 484 -5.51 -25.20 6.08
CA LEU A 484 -5.69 -26.62 5.89
C LEU A 484 -6.20 -26.89 4.48
N ILE A 485 -5.59 -27.87 3.80
CA ILE A 485 -6.03 -28.29 2.47
C ILE A 485 -6.22 -29.81 2.47
N ARG A 486 -7.38 -30.27 2.04
CA ARG A 486 -7.70 -31.68 1.80
C ARG A 486 -7.83 -31.88 0.29
N PHE A 487 -6.81 -32.44 -0.33
CA PHE A 487 -6.89 -32.87 -1.73
C PHE A 487 -7.54 -34.25 -1.80
N PRO A 488 -8.40 -34.51 -2.79
CA PRO A 488 -8.95 -35.84 -3.04
C PRO A 488 -7.83 -36.88 -3.21
N GLY A 489 -7.89 -37.94 -2.39
CA GLY A 489 -6.94 -39.04 -2.48
C GLY A 489 -5.54 -38.80 -1.86
N ASP A 490 -5.23 -37.60 -1.39
CA ASP A 490 -3.96 -37.32 -0.72
C ASP A 490 -3.95 -37.77 0.74
N GLY A 491 -2.78 -38.13 1.26
CA GLY A 491 -2.57 -38.42 2.67
C GLY A 491 -2.23 -37.18 3.48
N ALA A 492 -2.07 -37.35 4.80
CA ALA A 492 -1.67 -36.29 5.71
C ALA A 492 -0.27 -35.75 5.38
N TRP A 493 -0.13 -34.44 5.47
CA TRP A 493 1.15 -33.74 5.30
C TRP A 493 1.19 -32.46 6.14
N THR A 494 2.33 -32.14 6.71
CA THR A 494 2.49 -30.94 7.54
C THR A 494 3.68 -30.10 7.07
N ALA A 495 3.44 -28.81 6.81
CA ALA A 495 4.47 -27.86 6.44
C ALA A 495 5.43 -27.58 7.62
N THR A 496 6.73 -27.64 7.38
CA THR A 496 7.77 -27.29 8.36
C THR A 496 8.30 -25.87 8.21
N HIS A 497 7.93 -25.19 7.12
CA HIS A 497 8.34 -23.84 6.77
C HIS A 497 7.18 -22.83 6.90
N GLN A 498 7.51 -21.55 6.82
CA GLN A 498 6.52 -20.47 6.78
C GLN A 498 5.85 -20.42 5.42
N THR A 499 4.53 -20.23 5.40
CA THR A 499 3.71 -20.09 4.18
C THR A 499 2.83 -18.84 4.27
N SER A 500 2.22 -18.45 3.16
CA SER A 500 1.29 -17.32 3.13
C SER A 500 0.19 -17.48 2.09
N HIS A 501 -0.87 -16.70 2.21
CA HIS A 501 -1.98 -16.64 1.25
C HIS A 501 -1.51 -16.54 -0.19
N TYR A 502 -0.44 -15.77 -0.45
CA TYR A 502 0.09 -15.59 -1.81
C TYR A 502 0.47 -16.92 -2.49
N GLY A 503 0.86 -17.92 -1.70
CA GLY A 503 1.26 -19.22 -2.23
C GLY A 503 0.10 -20.14 -2.62
N LEU A 504 -1.15 -19.84 -2.23
CA LEU A 504 -2.31 -20.69 -2.55
C LEU A 504 -2.52 -20.76 -4.06
N VAL A 505 -2.56 -19.61 -4.74
CA VAL A 505 -2.77 -19.55 -6.20
C VAL A 505 -1.71 -20.36 -6.94
N GLY A 506 -0.43 -20.15 -6.61
CA GLY A 506 0.68 -20.90 -7.22
C GLY A 506 0.57 -22.41 -7.00
N SER A 507 0.13 -22.83 -5.79
CA SER A 507 -0.06 -24.25 -5.47
C SER A 507 -1.20 -24.89 -6.24
N LEU A 508 -2.34 -24.21 -6.36
CA LEU A 508 -3.49 -24.72 -7.10
C LEU A 508 -3.24 -24.71 -8.62
N MET A 509 -2.63 -23.65 -9.15
CA MET A 509 -2.26 -23.59 -10.55
C MET A 509 -1.30 -24.72 -10.95
N THR A 510 -0.34 -25.05 -10.09
CA THR A 510 0.61 -26.13 -10.37
C THR A 510 -0.02 -27.52 -10.17
N ARG A 511 -0.70 -27.76 -9.02
CA ARG A 511 -1.15 -29.11 -8.64
C ARG A 511 -2.49 -29.50 -9.22
N LEU A 512 -3.45 -28.57 -9.27
CA LEU A 512 -4.81 -28.83 -9.76
C LEU A 512 -4.91 -28.56 -11.25
N MET A 513 -4.38 -27.42 -11.71
CA MET A 513 -4.51 -26.98 -13.10
C MET A 513 -3.38 -27.50 -13.99
N GLY A 514 -2.31 -28.07 -13.45
CA GLY A 514 -1.17 -28.59 -14.22
C GLY A 514 -0.49 -27.51 -15.07
N CYS A 515 -0.38 -26.28 -14.55
CA CYS A 515 0.19 -25.16 -15.30
C CYS A 515 1.72 -25.22 -15.29
N GLU A 516 2.33 -24.98 -16.45
CA GLU A 516 3.78 -24.99 -16.67
C GLU A 516 4.44 -23.62 -16.43
N ASN A 517 3.64 -22.55 -16.42
CA ASN A 517 4.13 -21.19 -16.18
C ASN A 517 4.77 -21.06 -14.79
N PRO A 518 5.89 -20.31 -14.67
CA PRO A 518 6.45 -20.02 -13.35
C PRO A 518 5.45 -19.19 -12.51
N THR A 519 5.37 -19.47 -11.21
CA THR A 519 4.45 -18.76 -10.30
C THR A 519 4.65 -17.26 -10.30
N SER A 520 5.89 -16.80 -10.58
CA SER A 520 6.23 -15.38 -10.72
C SER A 520 5.47 -14.63 -11.82
N ASP A 521 4.88 -15.33 -12.78
CA ASP A 521 4.13 -14.72 -13.88
C ASP A 521 2.72 -14.26 -13.46
N TYR A 522 2.21 -14.78 -12.35
CA TYR A 522 0.83 -14.52 -11.92
C TYR A 522 0.64 -14.41 -10.39
N SER A 523 1.68 -14.65 -9.59
CA SER A 523 1.62 -14.52 -8.12
C SER A 523 2.92 -13.97 -7.54
N LEU A 524 2.84 -13.33 -6.38
CA LEU A 524 3.99 -12.92 -5.58
C LEU A 524 4.43 -14.00 -4.58
N GLY A 525 3.60 -15.04 -4.40
CA GLY A 525 3.88 -16.15 -3.49
C GLY A 525 4.64 -17.28 -4.14
N ASP A 526 5.39 -17.99 -3.32
CA ASP A 526 5.98 -19.28 -3.67
C ASP A 526 4.93 -20.40 -3.44
N ASN A 527 5.15 -21.58 -4.04
CA ASN A 527 4.27 -22.73 -3.81
C ASN A 527 4.27 -23.12 -2.32
N LEU A 528 3.08 -23.38 -1.74
CA LEU A 528 2.90 -23.71 -0.33
C LEU A 528 3.68 -24.97 0.11
N TYR A 529 3.98 -25.87 -0.81
CA TYR A 529 4.65 -27.16 -0.56
C TYR A 529 6.18 -27.07 -0.63
N GLN A 530 6.72 -25.89 -0.90
CA GLN A 530 8.15 -25.63 -0.97
C GLN A 530 8.56 -24.54 0.02
N PRO A 531 9.76 -24.60 0.60
CA PRO A 531 10.26 -23.50 1.41
C PRO A 531 10.29 -22.19 0.62
N PRO A 532 9.94 -21.04 1.25
CA PRO A 532 9.94 -19.77 0.55
C PRO A 532 11.34 -19.39 0.09
N VAL A 533 11.45 -18.93 -1.15
CA VAL A 533 12.72 -18.45 -1.73
C VAL A 533 13.09 -17.09 -1.15
N LYS A 534 12.08 -16.25 -0.86
CA LYS A 534 12.28 -14.89 -0.35
C LYS A 534 12.43 -14.90 1.18
N PRO A 535 13.42 -14.16 1.73
CA PRO A 535 13.64 -14.08 3.18
C PRO A 535 12.62 -13.15 3.88
N PHE A 536 11.62 -12.67 3.18
CA PHE A 536 10.62 -11.73 3.68
C PHE A 536 9.21 -12.08 3.19
N LEU A 537 8.22 -11.63 3.94
CA LEU A 537 6.80 -11.61 3.59
C LEU A 537 6.28 -10.18 3.69
N VAL A 538 5.65 -9.68 2.64
CA VAL A 538 4.97 -8.39 2.65
C VAL A 538 3.50 -8.61 2.97
N MET A 539 2.98 -7.83 3.91
CA MET A 539 1.57 -7.85 4.30
C MET A 539 1.04 -6.43 4.18
N GLY A 540 -0.09 -6.23 3.55
CA GLY A 540 -0.60 -4.90 3.28
C GLY A 540 -2.01 -4.63 3.77
N SER A 541 -2.31 -3.35 3.93
CA SER A 541 -3.64 -2.80 4.06
C SER A 541 -3.76 -1.58 3.14
N ASP A 542 -4.94 -0.99 3.08
CA ASP A 542 -5.22 0.25 2.36
C ASP A 542 -4.40 1.47 2.84
N ARG A 543 -3.82 1.39 4.04
CA ARG A 543 -3.12 2.49 4.71
C ARG A 543 -1.66 2.23 5.01
N ASN A 544 -1.31 0.98 5.32
CA ASN A 544 0.01 0.59 5.78
C ASN A 544 0.40 -0.75 5.17
N PHE A 545 1.68 -0.97 5.00
CA PHE A 545 2.19 -2.31 4.74
C PHE A 545 3.29 -2.69 5.73
N ALA A 546 3.46 -3.97 5.94
CA ALA A 546 4.50 -4.50 6.81
C ALA A 546 5.39 -5.48 6.05
N ILE A 547 6.67 -5.43 6.33
CA ILE A 547 7.66 -6.38 5.85
C ILE A 547 8.04 -7.25 7.04
N ARG A 548 7.67 -8.52 6.99
CA ARG A 548 8.00 -9.53 8.01
C ARG A 548 9.20 -10.34 7.56
N THR A 549 10.21 -10.39 8.40
CA THR A 549 11.36 -11.29 8.29
C THR A 549 11.41 -12.22 9.50
N ASN A 550 12.36 -13.16 9.54
CA ASN A 550 12.58 -13.98 10.73
C ASN A 550 13.09 -13.16 11.94
N LYS A 551 13.60 -11.94 11.72
CA LYS A 551 14.24 -11.11 12.76
C LYS A 551 13.40 -9.92 13.19
N SER A 552 12.51 -9.44 12.34
CA SER A 552 11.78 -8.19 12.56
C SER A 552 10.49 -8.09 11.74
N ILE A 553 9.63 -7.16 12.15
CA ILE A 553 8.48 -6.70 11.38
C ILE A 553 8.65 -5.20 11.22
N THR A 554 8.84 -4.74 10.00
CA THR A 554 8.94 -3.32 9.67
C THR A 554 7.62 -2.83 9.09
N VAL A 555 6.93 -1.95 9.79
CA VAL A 555 5.67 -1.35 9.35
C VAL A 555 5.96 0.00 8.72
N ILE A 556 5.49 0.23 7.52
CA ILE A 556 5.68 1.46 6.75
C ILE A 556 4.30 2.04 6.45
N ASP A 557 4.10 3.31 6.79
CA ASP A 557 2.84 4.00 6.53
C ASP A 557 2.84 4.70 5.15
N LYS A 558 1.69 5.27 4.78
CA LYS A 558 1.50 5.98 3.51
C LYS A 558 2.40 7.22 3.32
N HIS A 559 3.03 7.71 4.38
CA HIS A 559 3.95 8.85 4.34
C HIS A 559 5.42 8.41 4.29
N GLY A 560 5.69 7.10 4.28
CA GLY A 560 7.03 6.53 4.31
C GLY A 560 7.66 6.53 5.71
N GLU A 561 6.90 6.86 6.76
CA GLU A 561 7.38 6.67 8.13
C GLU A 561 7.41 5.19 8.47
N TYR A 562 8.53 4.72 9.02
CA TYR A 562 8.67 3.32 9.38
C TYR A 562 8.84 3.10 10.88
N ARG A 563 8.42 1.92 11.32
CA ARG A 563 8.55 1.45 12.70
C ARG A 563 8.97 -0.01 12.69
N VAL A 564 10.04 -0.32 13.41
CA VAL A 564 10.57 -1.68 13.51
C VAL A 564 10.09 -2.33 14.80
N TYR A 565 9.65 -3.59 14.69
CA TYR A 565 9.19 -4.42 15.79
C TYR A 565 9.95 -5.75 15.81
N SER A 566 10.05 -6.40 16.97
CA SER A 566 10.51 -7.78 17.06
C SER A 566 9.47 -8.75 16.44
N PRO A 567 9.80 -10.04 16.22
CA PRO A 567 8.82 -11.04 15.78
C PRO A 567 7.59 -11.16 16.69
N GLU A 568 7.73 -10.87 18.01
CA GLU A 568 6.65 -10.82 19.02
C GLU A 568 5.93 -9.47 19.05
N TYR A 569 6.16 -8.62 18.05
CA TYR A 569 5.53 -7.30 17.89
C TYR A 569 5.85 -6.29 19.00
N LYS A 570 7.05 -6.36 19.61
CA LYS A 570 7.55 -5.34 20.55
C LYS A 570 8.38 -4.32 19.78
N ARG A 571 8.07 -3.02 19.97
CA ARG A 571 8.75 -1.94 19.25
C ARG A 571 10.25 -1.90 19.58
N ARG A 572 11.07 -1.81 18.55
CA ARG A 572 12.53 -1.67 18.62
C ARG A 572 12.91 -0.27 18.10
N ARG A 573 13.29 0.60 19.04
CA ARG A 573 13.66 1.99 18.71
C ARG A 573 15.10 2.12 18.20
N ASP A 574 15.91 1.15 18.48
CA ASP A 574 17.34 1.03 18.14
C ASP A 574 17.60 0.34 16.80
N ALA A 575 16.57 -0.22 16.17
CA ALA A 575 16.71 -0.96 14.92
C ALA A 575 16.40 -0.05 13.72
N GLY A 576 17.33 -0.03 12.78
CA GLY A 576 17.15 0.57 11.46
C GLY A 576 16.40 -0.34 10.49
N LEU A 577 16.13 0.20 9.32
CA LEU A 577 15.53 -0.52 8.20
C LEU A 577 16.56 -1.44 7.54
N ASP A 578 16.14 -2.66 7.19
CA ASP A 578 16.94 -3.54 6.35
C ASP A 578 16.75 -3.15 4.87
N VAL A 579 17.73 -2.46 4.35
CA VAL A 579 17.69 -1.87 3.00
C VAL A 579 17.62 -2.94 1.92
N GLN A 580 18.36 -4.06 2.06
CA GLN A 580 18.36 -5.15 1.07
C GLN A 580 16.99 -5.80 0.97
N VAL A 581 16.36 -6.03 2.11
CA VAL A 581 14.99 -6.55 2.18
C VAL A 581 14.01 -5.58 1.52
N LEU A 582 14.16 -4.28 1.78
CA LEU A 582 13.29 -3.28 1.17
C LEU A 582 13.42 -3.21 -0.35
N LEU A 583 14.64 -3.24 -0.88
CA LEU A 583 14.87 -3.26 -2.33
C LEU A 583 14.19 -4.47 -2.98
N GLY A 584 14.31 -5.65 -2.37
CA GLY A 584 13.58 -6.84 -2.83
C GLY A 584 12.06 -6.66 -2.80
N VAL A 585 11.52 -6.02 -1.76
CA VAL A 585 10.08 -5.71 -1.65
C VAL A 585 9.64 -4.73 -2.75
N MET A 586 10.44 -3.71 -3.04
CA MET A 586 10.15 -2.73 -4.10
C MET A 586 10.19 -3.38 -5.50
N GLU A 587 11.12 -4.29 -5.74
CA GLU A 587 11.20 -5.06 -6.98
C GLU A 587 9.94 -5.92 -7.17
N GLU A 588 9.52 -6.65 -6.12
CA GLU A 588 8.28 -7.42 -6.12
C GLU A 588 7.04 -6.54 -6.35
N GLY A 589 6.97 -5.38 -5.70
CA GLY A 589 5.86 -4.43 -5.84
C GLY A 589 5.76 -3.79 -7.22
N ARG A 590 6.79 -3.93 -8.08
CA ARG A 590 6.80 -3.41 -9.47
C ARG A 590 6.61 -4.48 -10.53
N ARG A 591 6.63 -5.76 -10.16
CA ARG A 591 6.69 -6.88 -11.11
C ARG A 591 5.62 -6.81 -12.19
N PHE A 592 4.39 -6.51 -11.82
CA PHE A 592 3.24 -6.48 -12.73
C PHE A 592 2.91 -5.09 -13.28
N LEU A 593 3.69 -4.07 -12.98
CA LEU A 593 3.50 -2.74 -13.55
C LEU A 593 4.07 -2.70 -14.97
N ALA A 594 3.32 -2.13 -15.92
CA ALA A 594 3.85 -1.84 -17.25
C ALA A 594 5.01 -0.83 -17.12
N ARG A 595 6.09 -1.10 -17.85
CA ARG A 595 7.27 -0.22 -17.89
C ARG A 595 7.00 1.00 -18.73
#